data_e8326e8bc83a1fcabbf91f1e81a15f15
#
_entry.id   e8326e8bc83a1fcabbf91f1e81a15f15
#
_cell.length_a   1.000
_cell.length_b   1.000
_cell.length_c   1.000
_cell.angle_alpha   90.00
_cell.angle_beta   90.00
_cell.angle_gamma   90.00
#
_symmetry.space_group_name_H-M   'P 1'
#
loop_
_entity.id
_entity.type
_entity.pdbx_description
1 polymer ?
#
loop_
_entity_poly.entity_id
_entity_poly.type
_entity_poly.pdbx_seq_one_letter_code
_entity_poly.pdbx_strand_id
1 'polypeptide(L)'
;MVNYECKSCNYRTTRLNNWRQHLKTEKHLKKRLVCNNCGKEYKYRSGLSKHMNTCKAVKNIVVNNTIINNYNNITFQVFLDKNCKNAIDIDELLEKLMFTKKELLKIADNKGQLESLKQLITTNLKKLDVYDRPIHCSDIEKKDFFIKNKNIWKKDDGGEEIERFIEKVNQNGIKSVMKCMQENKFEENDLEKTEKVIKYLTTAPISGKKELIENIAENTHIDLNNNLKNKIDLKIDN
;
A
#
# COMPACT_ATOMS: atom_id res chain seq x y z
N MET A 1 35.71 24.93 37.90
CA MET A 1 34.29 25.24 38.10
C MET A 1 33.50 24.69 36.91
N VAL A 2 32.42 23.97 37.15
CA VAL A 2 31.57 23.45 36.09
C VAL A 2 30.63 24.56 35.61
N ASN A 3 30.65 24.89 34.31
CA ASN A 3 29.75 25.85 33.71
C ASN A 3 28.59 25.12 33.03
N TYR A 4 27.37 25.40 33.44
CA TYR A 4 26.14 24.90 32.81
C TYR A 4 25.65 25.90 31.78
N GLU A 5 25.49 25.47 30.53
CA GLU A 5 25.05 26.30 29.41
C GLU A 5 23.85 25.72 28.71
N CYS A 6 22.76 26.45 28.56
CA CYS A 6 21.62 26.13 27.74
C CYS A 6 21.68 26.91 26.43
N LYS A 7 22.12 26.29 25.37
CA LYS A 7 22.22 26.92 24.03
C LYS A 7 20.87 27.39 23.50
N SER A 8 19.79 26.63 23.79
CA SER A 8 18.42 26.94 23.31
C SER A 8 17.79 28.15 24.01
N CYS A 9 18.20 28.47 25.26
CA CYS A 9 17.67 29.58 26.04
C CYS A 9 18.66 30.73 26.20
N ASN A 10 19.90 30.56 25.72
CA ASN A 10 21.04 31.44 25.94
C ASN A 10 21.25 31.75 27.44
N TYR A 11 21.11 30.73 28.31
CA TYR A 11 21.23 30.81 29.75
C TYR A 11 22.51 30.13 30.22
N ARG A 12 23.29 30.80 31.07
CA ARG A 12 24.53 30.28 31.68
C ARG A 12 24.52 30.43 33.19
N THR A 13 25.01 29.42 33.88
CA THR A 13 25.19 29.48 35.34
C THR A 13 26.26 28.51 35.79
N THR A 14 26.94 28.85 36.90
CA THR A 14 27.89 27.96 37.57
C THR A 14 27.25 27.17 38.70
N ARG A 15 26.01 27.49 39.07
CA ARG A 15 25.29 26.87 40.19
C ARG A 15 24.33 25.79 39.72
N LEU A 16 24.52 24.56 40.19
CA LEU A 16 23.69 23.39 39.83
C LEU A 16 22.20 23.62 40.15
N ASN A 17 21.87 24.23 41.27
CA ASN A 17 20.49 24.51 41.66
C ASN A 17 19.80 25.48 40.68
N ASN A 18 20.49 26.50 40.25
CA ASN A 18 19.96 27.44 39.25
C ASN A 18 19.77 26.77 37.90
N TRP A 19 20.67 25.85 37.54
CA TRP A 19 20.55 25.03 36.36
C TRP A 19 19.30 24.11 36.41
N ARG A 20 19.10 23.41 37.52
CA ARG A 20 17.92 22.56 37.72
C ARG A 20 16.62 23.37 37.71
N GLN A 21 16.59 24.55 38.28
CA GLN A 21 15.42 25.44 38.20
C GLN A 21 15.18 25.93 36.77
N HIS A 22 16.24 26.33 36.03
CA HIS A 22 16.13 26.74 34.65
C HIS A 22 15.49 25.65 33.79
N LEU A 23 15.89 24.38 33.92
CA LEU A 23 15.33 23.25 33.19
C LEU A 23 13.82 23.03 33.43
N LYS A 24 13.29 23.51 34.58
CA LYS A 24 11.87 23.45 34.94
C LYS A 24 11.07 24.67 34.51
N THR A 25 11.72 25.72 34.02
CA THR A 25 11.01 26.95 33.61
C THR A 25 10.21 26.70 32.33
N GLU A 26 9.04 27.35 32.22
CA GLU A 26 8.24 27.35 30.99
C GLU A 26 9.06 27.79 29.75
N LYS A 27 10.03 28.71 29.97
CA LYS A 27 10.90 29.21 28.93
C LYS A 27 11.81 28.11 28.34
N HIS A 28 12.21 27.14 29.16
CA HIS A 28 12.99 25.97 28.74
C HIS A 28 12.10 24.89 28.21
N LEU A 29 10.92 24.65 28.77
CA LEU A 29 9.95 23.61 28.40
C LEU A 29 9.11 24.03 27.21
N LYS A 30 9.07 25.29 26.78
CA LYS A 30 8.35 25.71 25.57
C LYS A 30 8.96 25.05 24.35
N LYS A 31 8.29 24.03 23.88
CA LYS A 31 8.55 23.43 22.57
C LYS A 31 8.69 24.54 21.53
N ARG A 32 9.77 24.52 20.75
CA ARG A 32 9.94 25.43 19.62
C ARG A 32 8.68 25.36 18.76
N LEU A 33 8.05 26.51 18.52
CA LEU A 33 6.88 26.62 17.67
C LEU A 33 7.37 26.60 16.21
N VAL A 34 7.36 25.42 15.58
CA VAL A 34 7.86 25.22 14.23
C VAL A 34 6.68 25.02 13.29
N CYS A 35 6.70 25.67 12.14
CA CYS A 35 5.74 25.38 11.08
C CYS A 35 5.99 23.98 10.51
N ASN A 36 5.00 23.12 10.61
CA ASN A 36 5.10 21.75 10.08
C ASN A 36 5.23 21.70 8.53
N ASN A 37 4.87 22.79 7.82
CA ASN A 37 4.94 22.84 6.37
C ASN A 37 6.31 23.31 5.84
N CYS A 38 6.95 24.30 6.45
CA CYS A 38 8.20 24.89 5.94
C CYS A 38 9.38 24.83 6.92
N GLY A 39 9.19 24.28 8.12
CA GLY A 39 10.24 24.21 9.15
C GLY A 39 10.58 25.54 9.83
N LYS A 40 9.92 26.66 9.49
CA LYS A 40 10.20 27.96 10.05
C LYS A 40 9.84 28.03 11.54
N GLU A 41 10.77 28.52 12.38
CA GLU A 41 10.58 28.66 13.83
C GLU A 41 9.93 29.99 14.19
N TYR A 42 9.03 29.97 15.16
CA TYR A 42 8.32 31.12 15.67
C TYR A 42 8.46 31.26 17.19
N LYS A 43 8.64 32.50 17.63
CA LYS A 43 8.75 32.81 19.05
C LYS A 43 7.38 32.78 19.76
N TYR A 44 6.29 33.08 19.01
CA TYR A 44 4.95 33.18 19.55
C TYR A 44 3.96 32.33 18.73
N ARG A 45 2.97 31.76 19.43
CA ARG A 45 1.94 30.94 18.82
C ARG A 45 1.08 31.68 17.79
N SER A 46 0.83 33.00 18.06
CA SER A 46 0.11 33.86 17.12
C SER A 46 0.86 34.05 15.80
N GLY A 47 2.19 34.19 15.86
CA GLY A 47 3.02 34.29 14.67
C GLY A 47 2.99 32.98 13.83
N LEU A 48 3.07 31.82 14.49
CA LEU A 48 2.92 30.53 13.83
C LEU A 48 1.53 30.36 13.21
N SER A 49 0.45 30.71 13.94
CA SER A 49 -0.92 30.63 13.46
C SER A 49 -1.16 31.49 12.21
N LYS A 50 -0.71 32.76 12.23
CA LYS A 50 -0.78 33.62 11.04
C LYS A 50 0.01 33.06 9.86
N HIS A 51 1.21 32.53 10.13
CA HIS A 51 2.02 31.92 9.09
C HIS A 51 1.38 30.64 8.52
N MET A 52 0.77 29.80 9.34
CA MET A 52 0.11 28.57 8.85
C MET A 52 -1.00 28.86 7.82
N ASN A 53 -1.74 29.97 7.99
CA ASN A 53 -2.78 30.40 7.04
C ASN A 53 -2.20 30.94 5.71
N THR A 54 -0.94 31.38 5.70
CA THR A 54 -0.28 32.00 4.53
C THR A 54 0.91 31.21 4.01
N CYS A 55 1.22 30.07 4.64
CA CYS A 55 2.37 29.25 4.29
C CYS A 55 2.18 28.57 2.93
N LYS A 56 2.78 29.16 1.89
CA LYS A 56 2.79 28.61 0.52
C LYS A 56 3.85 27.51 0.30
N ALA A 57 4.62 27.17 1.32
CA ALA A 57 5.59 26.10 1.21
C ALA A 57 4.87 24.76 1.20
N VAL A 58 4.58 24.27 0.00
CA VAL A 58 4.52 22.82 -0.22
C VAL A 58 5.88 22.31 0.19
N LYS A 59 5.93 21.43 1.19
CA LYS A 59 7.19 20.82 1.62
C LYS A 59 7.86 20.13 0.44
N ASN A 60 8.72 20.81 -0.27
CA ASN A 60 9.89 20.15 -0.86
C ASN A 60 10.86 19.90 0.30
N ILE A 61 10.52 18.98 1.18
CA ILE A 61 11.48 18.43 2.10
C ILE A 61 12.35 17.53 1.24
N VAL A 62 13.51 18.06 0.85
CA VAL A 62 14.68 17.25 0.51
C VAL A 62 15.14 16.62 1.84
N VAL A 63 14.39 15.68 2.31
CA VAL A 63 14.83 14.70 3.30
C VAL A 63 15.11 13.48 2.44
N ASN A 64 16.34 12.95 2.55
CA ASN A 64 16.78 11.74 1.88
C ASN A 64 15.61 10.84 1.51
N ASN A 65 15.53 10.36 0.27
CA ASN A 65 14.43 9.58 -0.31
C ASN A 65 13.75 8.56 0.63
N THR A 66 14.46 8.09 1.64
CA THR A 66 14.01 7.14 2.66
C THR A 66 12.94 7.72 3.60
N ILE A 67 13.02 9.01 3.96
CA ILE A 67 12.06 9.61 4.92
C ILE A 67 10.75 10.00 4.22
N ILE A 68 10.80 10.45 2.97
CA ILE A 68 9.59 10.75 2.20
C ILE A 68 8.77 9.46 1.98
N ASN A 69 9.45 8.37 1.66
CA ASN A 69 8.80 7.06 1.52
C ASN A 69 8.13 6.59 2.82
N ASN A 70 8.76 6.82 3.97
CA ASN A 70 8.16 6.46 5.26
C ASN A 70 6.91 7.29 5.58
N TYR A 71 6.90 8.59 5.30
CA TYR A 71 5.71 9.44 5.51
C TYR A 71 4.55 9.04 4.60
N ASN A 72 4.82 8.79 3.32
CA ASN A 72 3.80 8.35 2.38
C ASN A 72 3.24 6.98 2.79
N ASN A 73 4.09 6.06 3.21
CA ASN A 73 3.68 4.74 3.69
C ASN A 73 2.85 4.81 4.97
N ILE A 74 3.23 5.64 5.94
CA ILE A 74 2.45 5.86 7.17
C ILE A 74 1.09 6.47 6.84
N THR A 75 1.04 7.44 5.92
CA THR A 75 -0.20 8.07 5.48
C THR A 75 -1.09 7.06 4.76
N PHE A 76 -0.52 6.23 3.89
CA PHE A 76 -1.24 5.19 3.17
C PHE A 76 -1.76 4.10 4.11
N GLN A 77 -0.95 3.64 5.06
CA GLN A 77 -1.37 2.70 6.10
C GLN A 77 -2.55 3.23 6.91
N VAL A 78 -2.49 4.47 7.39
CA VAL A 78 -3.59 5.11 8.13
C VAL A 78 -4.85 5.23 7.27
N PHE A 79 -4.70 5.50 5.97
CA PHE A 79 -5.83 5.51 5.04
C PHE A 79 -6.48 4.13 4.95
N LEU A 80 -5.69 3.07 4.77
CA LEU A 80 -6.19 1.70 4.70
C LEU A 80 -6.90 1.27 5.98
N ASP A 81 -6.30 1.53 7.13
CA ASP A 81 -6.87 1.18 8.44
C ASP A 81 -8.22 1.87 8.71
N LYS A 82 -8.41 3.09 8.18
CA LYS A 82 -9.64 3.86 8.37
C LYS A 82 -10.69 3.60 7.31
N ASN A 83 -10.31 3.59 6.03
CA ASN A 83 -11.26 3.57 4.91
C ASN A 83 -11.47 2.16 4.35
N CYS A 84 -10.45 1.28 4.43
CA CYS A 84 -10.51 -0.09 3.95
C CYS A 84 -10.58 -1.11 5.10
N LYS A 85 -11.14 -0.68 6.25
CA LYS A 85 -11.26 -1.53 7.45
C LYS A 85 -12.04 -2.81 7.16
N ASN A 86 -13.10 -2.72 6.35
CA ASN A 86 -13.98 -3.83 6.01
C ASN A 86 -13.56 -4.60 4.77
N ALA A 87 -12.40 -4.27 4.17
CA ALA A 87 -11.85 -5.03 3.05
C ALA A 87 -11.76 -6.52 3.41
N ILE A 88 -12.00 -7.38 2.43
CA ILE A 88 -11.83 -8.83 2.61
C ILE A 88 -10.35 -9.17 2.84
N ASP A 89 -10.06 -10.33 3.37
CA ASP A 89 -8.70 -10.83 3.45
C ASP A 89 -8.23 -11.41 2.11
N ILE A 90 -6.90 -11.45 1.91
CA ILE A 90 -6.29 -12.00 0.69
C ILE A 90 -6.67 -13.46 0.47
N ASP A 91 -6.80 -14.24 1.54
CA ASP A 91 -7.20 -15.65 1.46
C ASP A 91 -8.66 -15.79 1.01
N GLU A 92 -9.56 -14.90 1.43
CA GLU A 92 -10.95 -14.85 0.96
C GLU A 92 -11.03 -14.50 -0.54
N LEU A 93 -10.19 -13.58 -1.02
CA LEU A 93 -10.07 -13.32 -2.46
C LEU A 93 -9.60 -14.56 -3.21
N LEU A 94 -8.58 -15.26 -2.69
CA LEU A 94 -8.04 -16.48 -3.30
C LEU A 94 -9.10 -17.58 -3.47
N GLU A 95 -10.01 -17.74 -2.52
CA GLU A 95 -11.10 -18.71 -2.60
C GLU A 95 -12.06 -18.41 -3.77
N LYS A 96 -12.23 -17.13 -4.11
CA LYS A 96 -13.08 -16.66 -5.22
C LYS A 96 -12.40 -16.76 -6.59
N LEU A 97 -11.07 -16.90 -6.62
CA LEU A 97 -10.28 -16.96 -7.85
C LEU A 97 -10.21 -18.39 -8.40
N MET A 98 -11.30 -18.82 -9.07
CA MET A 98 -11.41 -20.10 -9.74
C MET A 98 -11.52 -19.89 -11.25
N PHE A 99 -10.75 -20.66 -12.03
CA PHE A 99 -10.79 -20.59 -13.48
C PHE A 99 -12.03 -21.30 -14.03
N THR A 100 -12.63 -20.70 -15.04
CA THR A 100 -13.64 -21.37 -15.87
C THR A 100 -12.98 -22.33 -16.86
N LYS A 101 -13.74 -23.30 -17.43
CA LYS A 101 -13.25 -24.20 -18.52
C LYS A 101 -12.58 -23.40 -19.64
N LYS A 102 -13.21 -22.29 -20.08
CA LYS A 102 -12.71 -21.46 -21.18
C LYS A 102 -11.34 -20.82 -20.86
N GLU A 103 -11.15 -20.35 -19.64
CA GLU A 103 -9.88 -19.79 -19.18
C GLU A 103 -8.81 -20.87 -19.05
N LEU A 104 -9.17 -22.06 -18.55
CA LEU A 104 -8.26 -23.20 -18.47
C LEU A 104 -7.76 -23.62 -19.85
N LEU A 105 -8.66 -23.78 -20.83
CA LEU A 105 -8.27 -24.17 -22.16
C LEU A 105 -7.37 -23.15 -22.88
N LYS A 106 -7.48 -21.87 -22.55
CA LYS A 106 -6.56 -20.83 -23.04
C LYS A 106 -5.14 -20.98 -22.47
N ILE A 107 -4.98 -21.50 -21.25
CA ILE A 107 -3.68 -21.75 -20.64
C ILE A 107 -2.85 -22.75 -21.44
N ALA A 108 -3.49 -23.66 -22.21
CA ALA A 108 -2.80 -24.61 -23.08
C ALA A 108 -1.97 -23.95 -24.20
N ASP A 109 -2.24 -22.66 -24.51
CA ASP A 109 -1.50 -21.89 -25.51
C ASP A 109 -0.38 -21.09 -24.85
N ASN A 110 0.78 -20.91 -25.50
CA ASN A 110 2.01 -20.33 -24.95
C ASN A 110 1.87 -18.93 -24.29
N LYS A 111 0.86 -18.16 -24.66
CA LYS A 111 0.54 -16.84 -24.05
C LYS A 111 -0.70 -16.88 -23.16
N GLY A 112 -1.40 -18.00 -23.13
CA GLY A 112 -2.71 -18.09 -22.50
C GLY A 112 -2.67 -18.06 -20.98
N GLN A 113 -1.58 -18.53 -20.35
CA GLN A 113 -1.43 -18.56 -18.90
C GLN A 113 -1.41 -17.13 -18.31
N LEU A 114 -0.53 -16.27 -18.84
CA LEU A 114 -0.41 -14.88 -18.37
C LEU A 114 -1.72 -14.11 -18.54
N GLU A 115 -2.32 -14.20 -19.72
CA GLU A 115 -3.56 -13.49 -20.02
C GLU A 115 -4.74 -14.00 -19.20
N SER A 116 -4.82 -15.32 -18.97
CA SER A 116 -5.86 -15.93 -18.13
C SER A 116 -5.70 -15.49 -16.66
N LEU A 117 -4.47 -15.44 -16.14
CA LEU A 117 -4.20 -14.93 -14.79
C LEU A 117 -4.56 -13.45 -14.66
N LYS A 118 -4.14 -12.59 -15.61
CA LYS A 118 -4.51 -11.19 -15.64
C LYS A 118 -6.01 -10.99 -15.63
N GLN A 119 -6.72 -11.65 -16.54
CA GLN A 119 -8.17 -11.56 -16.66
C GLN A 119 -8.87 -12.02 -15.38
N LEU A 120 -8.47 -13.17 -14.81
CA LEU A 120 -9.06 -13.70 -13.60
C LEU A 120 -8.90 -12.74 -12.41
N ILE A 121 -7.67 -12.28 -12.15
CA ILE A 121 -7.38 -11.41 -11.02
C ILE A 121 -8.09 -10.05 -11.20
N THR A 122 -7.93 -9.40 -12.36
CA THR A 122 -8.49 -8.08 -12.63
C THR A 122 -10.02 -8.08 -12.57
N THR A 123 -10.67 -9.11 -13.17
CA THR A 123 -12.14 -9.19 -13.18
C THR A 123 -12.69 -9.36 -11.77
N ASN A 124 -12.05 -10.16 -10.93
CA ASN A 124 -12.52 -10.36 -9.56
C ASN A 124 -12.22 -9.16 -8.66
N LEU A 125 -11.10 -8.47 -8.83
CA LEU A 125 -10.81 -7.21 -8.14
C LEU A 125 -11.81 -6.11 -8.54
N LYS A 126 -12.20 -6.02 -9.80
CA LYS A 126 -13.20 -5.03 -10.29
C LYS A 126 -14.63 -5.29 -9.80
N LYS A 127 -14.96 -6.52 -9.39
CA LYS A 127 -16.26 -6.82 -8.77
C LYS A 127 -16.36 -6.30 -7.34
N LEU A 128 -15.22 -6.01 -6.69
CA LEU A 128 -15.16 -5.45 -5.35
C LEU A 128 -15.11 -3.93 -5.42
N ASP A 129 -15.79 -3.27 -4.48
CA ASP A 129 -15.57 -1.85 -4.26
C ASP A 129 -14.10 -1.59 -3.94
N VAL A 130 -13.61 -0.41 -4.29
CA VAL A 130 -12.19 -0.04 -4.06
C VAL A 130 -11.80 -0.22 -2.60
N TYR A 131 -12.71 0.10 -1.67
CA TYR A 131 -12.44 0.00 -0.24
C TYR A 131 -12.55 -1.42 0.34
N ASP A 132 -13.12 -2.36 -0.42
CA ASP A 132 -13.29 -3.76 -0.02
C ASP A 132 -12.19 -4.68 -0.58
N ARG A 133 -11.32 -4.17 -1.44
CA ARG A 133 -10.21 -4.94 -2.03
C ARG A 133 -9.12 -5.23 -1.01
N PRO A 134 -8.55 -6.45 -0.98
CA PRO A 134 -7.50 -6.82 -0.04
C PRO A 134 -6.09 -6.44 -0.50
N ILE A 135 -5.95 -5.85 -1.69
CA ILE A 135 -4.67 -5.44 -2.28
C ILE A 135 -4.79 -4.00 -2.77
N HIS A 136 -3.84 -3.16 -2.36
CA HIS A 136 -3.67 -1.81 -2.88
C HIS A 136 -2.22 -1.51 -3.20
N CYS A 137 -2.01 -0.69 -4.23
CA CYS A 137 -0.71 -0.18 -4.63
C CYS A 137 -0.62 1.33 -4.35
N SER A 138 0.39 1.76 -3.60
CA SER A 138 0.62 3.18 -3.30
C SER A 138 1.54 3.87 -4.30
N ASP A 139 2.39 3.11 -5.00
CA ASP A 139 3.34 3.62 -5.99
C ASP A 139 3.52 2.55 -7.09
N ILE A 140 3.02 2.84 -8.30
CA ILE A 140 3.05 1.89 -9.42
C ILE A 140 4.49 1.63 -9.88
N GLU A 141 5.34 2.66 -9.91
CA GLU A 141 6.71 2.53 -10.39
C GLU A 141 7.55 1.64 -9.47
N LYS A 142 7.38 1.83 -8.15
CA LYS A 142 8.07 1.04 -7.12
C LYS A 142 7.41 -0.28 -6.83
N LYS A 143 6.15 -0.46 -7.28
CA LYS A 143 5.33 -1.62 -6.94
C LYS A 143 5.17 -1.80 -5.43
N ASP A 144 4.92 -0.68 -4.73
CA ASP A 144 4.71 -0.63 -3.29
C ASP A 144 3.29 -1.13 -2.97
N PHE A 145 3.16 -2.44 -2.73
CA PHE A 145 1.89 -3.06 -2.39
C PHE A 145 1.61 -3.02 -0.88
N PHE A 146 0.32 -2.96 -0.57
CA PHE A 146 -0.22 -3.22 0.76
C PHE A 146 -1.26 -4.33 0.63
N ILE A 147 -1.13 -5.36 1.47
CA ILE A 147 -1.96 -6.56 1.41
C ILE A 147 -2.62 -6.76 2.77
N LYS A 148 -3.93 -7.02 2.77
CA LYS A 148 -4.68 -7.36 3.97
C LYS A 148 -4.65 -8.86 4.18
N ASN A 149 -4.10 -9.27 5.32
CA ASN A 149 -4.04 -10.66 5.72
C ASN A 149 -4.37 -10.78 7.22
N LYS A 150 -5.25 -11.68 7.60
CA LYS A 150 -5.75 -11.86 8.98
C LYS A 150 -6.22 -10.55 9.60
N ASN A 151 -7.02 -9.80 8.84
CA ASN A 151 -7.55 -8.49 9.21
C ASN A 151 -6.51 -7.38 9.46
N ILE A 152 -5.27 -7.57 9.05
CA ILE A 152 -4.19 -6.60 9.23
C ILE A 152 -3.63 -6.20 7.86
N TRP A 153 -3.55 -4.89 7.62
CA TRP A 153 -2.84 -4.33 6.48
C TRP A 153 -1.34 -4.34 6.72
N LYS A 154 -0.58 -4.86 5.76
CA LYS A 154 0.89 -4.84 5.80
C LYS A 154 1.44 -4.40 4.46
N LYS A 155 2.52 -3.62 4.51
CA LYS A 155 3.32 -3.35 3.32
C LYS A 155 4.06 -4.63 2.92
N ASP A 156 4.06 -4.91 1.63
CA ASP A 156 4.83 -6.01 1.03
C ASP A 156 6.24 -5.51 0.70
N ASP A 157 7.12 -5.57 1.70
CA ASP A 157 8.51 -5.18 1.54
C ASP A 157 9.27 -6.26 0.75
N GLY A 158 9.64 -5.93 -0.50
CA GLY A 158 10.38 -6.83 -1.39
C GLY A 158 9.51 -7.60 -2.38
N GLY A 159 8.17 -7.49 -2.33
CA GLY A 159 7.27 -8.11 -3.30
C GLY A 159 7.01 -9.61 -3.08
N GLU A 160 7.41 -10.17 -1.93
CA GLU A 160 7.26 -11.60 -1.65
C GLU A 160 5.80 -12.03 -1.50
N GLU A 161 4.97 -11.20 -0.86
CA GLU A 161 3.56 -11.54 -0.63
C GLU A 161 2.74 -11.48 -1.93
N ILE A 162 2.99 -10.50 -2.81
CA ILE A 162 2.32 -10.43 -4.11
C ILE A 162 2.75 -11.59 -5.00
N GLU A 163 4.01 -11.99 -4.96
CA GLU A 163 4.48 -13.16 -5.69
C GLU A 163 3.84 -14.45 -5.18
N ARG A 164 3.77 -14.62 -3.87
CA ARG A 164 3.10 -15.76 -3.24
C ARG A 164 1.60 -15.81 -3.57
N PHE A 165 0.95 -14.64 -3.61
CA PHE A 165 -0.44 -14.54 -4.05
C PHE A 165 -0.61 -15.06 -5.49
N ILE A 166 0.23 -14.61 -6.43
CA ILE A 166 0.20 -15.04 -7.83
C ILE A 166 0.40 -16.56 -7.95
N GLU A 167 1.34 -17.12 -7.19
CA GLU A 167 1.58 -18.57 -7.16
C GLU A 167 0.38 -19.35 -6.63
N LYS A 168 -0.26 -18.88 -5.57
CA LYS A 168 -1.50 -19.50 -5.06
C LYS A 168 -2.65 -19.42 -6.07
N VAL A 169 -2.79 -18.30 -6.80
CA VAL A 169 -3.78 -18.19 -7.90
C VAL A 169 -3.50 -19.21 -8.99
N ASN A 170 -2.24 -19.37 -9.38
CA ASN A 170 -1.84 -20.40 -10.35
C ASN A 170 -2.18 -21.82 -9.86
N GLN A 171 -1.92 -22.12 -8.58
CA GLN A 171 -2.28 -23.41 -7.97
C GLN A 171 -3.80 -23.64 -7.95
N ASN A 172 -4.62 -22.61 -7.82
CA ASN A 172 -6.07 -22.72 -7.93
C ASN A 172 -6.52 -23.17 -9.33
N GLY A 173 -5.67 -22.98 -10.34
CA GLY A 173 -5.90 -23.56 -11.68
C GLY A 173 -6.03 -25.08 -11.65
N ILE A 174 -5.16 -25.77 -10.87
CA ILE A 174 -5.23 -27.23 -10.72
C ILE A 174 -6.55 -27.65 -10.07
N LYS A 175 -6.97 -26.94 -9.00
CA LYS A 175 -8.27 -27.18 -8.34
C LYS A 175 -9.43 -26.96 -9.32
N SER A 176 -9.31 -25.95 -10.18
CA SER A 176 -10.32 -25.64 -11.19
C SER A 176 -10.41 -26.73 -12.27
N VAL A 177 -9.26 -27.30 -12.69
CA VAL A 177 -9.24 -28.45 -13.60
C VAL A 177 -9.96 -29.63 -12.96
N MET A 178 -9.60 -30.00 -11.74
CA MET A 178 -10.22 -31.11 -11.01
C MET A 178 -11.74 -30.91 -10.88
N LYS A 179 -12.18 -29.71 -10.55
CA LYS A 179 -13.60 -29.38 -10.47
C LYS A 179 -14.31 -29.55 -11.84
N CYS A 180 -13.71 -29.02 -12.89
CA CYS A 180 -14.28 -29.20 -14.25
C CYS A 180 -14.33 -30.64 -14.68
N MET A 181 -13.35 -31.48 -14.31
CA MET A 181 -13.36 -32.92 -14.57
C MET A 181 -14.48 -33.62 -13.80
N GLN A 182 -14.63 -33.34 -12.50
CA GLN A 182 -15.71 -33.93 -11.68
C GLN A 182 -17.10 -33.54 -12.17
N GLU A 183 -17.26 -32.33 -12.71
CA GLU A 183 -18.52 -31.86 -13.26
C GLU A 183 -18.74 -32.29 -14.75
N ASN A 184 -17.89 -33.15 -15.31
CA ASN A 184 -17.90 -33.61 -16.70
C ASN A 184 -17.99 -32.46 -17.72
N LYS A 185 -17.31 -31.34 -17.44
CA LYS A 185 -17.33 -30.17 -18.32
C LYS A 185 -16.37 -30.25 -19.50
N PHE A 186 -15.37 -31.14 -19.45
CA PHE A 186 -14.46 -31.39 -20.57
C PHE A 186 -15.02 -32.42 -21.52
N GLU A 187 -14.89 -32.13 -22.81
CA GLU A 187 -15.23 -33.05 -23.89
C GLU A 187 -14.00 -33.89 -24.29
N GLU A 188 -14.20 -34.97 -25.02
CA GLU A 188 -13.09 -35.83 -25.49
C GLU A 188 -12.01 -35.01 -26.23
N ASN A 189 -12.44 -34.05 -27.05
CA ASN A 189 -11.54 -33.15 -27.78
C ASN A 189 -10.73 -32.19 -26.88
N ASP A 190 -11.08 -32.06 -25.61
CA ASP A 190 -10.39 -31.19 -24.65
C ASP A 190 -9.28 -31.92 -23.89
N LEU A 191 -9.18 -33.25 -23.96
CA LEU A 191 -8.26 -34.06 -23.14
C LEU A 191 -6.80 -33.67 -23.36
N GLU A 192 -6.34 -33.55 -24.61
CA GLU A 192 -4.96 -33.14 -24.91
C GLU A 192 -4.64 -31.76 -24.39
N LYS A 193 -5.58 -30.82 -24.52
CA LYS A 193 -5.41 -29.45 -23.96
C LYS A 193 -5.40 -29.47 -22.46
N THR A 194 -6.21 -30.29 -21.82
CA THR A 194 -6.27 -30.41 -20.36
C THR A 194 -4.95 -30.93 -19.79
N GLU A 195 -4.32 -31.93 -20.45
CA GLU A 195 -2.98 -32.40 -20.06
C GLU A 195 -1.93 -31.29 -20.17
N LYS A 196 -1.95 -30.50 -21.25
CA LYS A 196 -1.08 -29.33 -21.41
C LYS A 196 -1.32 -28.32 -20.31
N VAL A 197 -2.57 -28.02 -19.96
CA VAL A 197 -2.92 -27.09 -18.86
C VAL A 197 -2.32 -27.60 -17.55
N ILE A 198 -2.52 -28.85 -17.19
CA ILE A 198 -1.96 -29.44 -15.97
C ILE A 198 -0.44 -29.29 -15.96
N LYS A 199 0.21 -29.65 -17.07
CA LYS A 199 1.67 -29.50 -17.21
C LYS A 199 2.11 -28.05 -16.98
N TYR A 200 1.49 -27.05 -17.61
CA TYR A 200 1.82 -25.64 -17.42
C TYR A 200 1.64 -25.19 -15.97
N LEU A 201 0.53 -25.57 -15.33
CA LEU A 201 0.25 -25.17 -13.95
C LEU A 201 1.17 -25.82 -12.91
N THR A 202 1.77 -26.98 -13.23
CA THR A 202 2.59 -27.75 -12.29
C THR A 202 4.09 -27.56 -12.49
N THR A 203 4.55 -27.37 -13.71
CA THR A 203 5.99 -27.46 -14.03
C THR A 203 6.58 -26.19 -14.64
N ALA A 204 5.78 -25.37 -15.27
CA ALA A 204 6.28 -24.17 -15.93
C ALA A 204 6.28 -22.95 -14.97
N PRO A 205 7.38 -22.20 -14.90
CA PRO A 205 7.35 -20.90 -14.24
C PRO A 205 6.36 -19.99 -14.98
N ILE A 206 5.67 -19.12 -14.23
CA ILE A 206 4.74 -18.16 -14.84
C ILE A 206 5.53 -17.20 -15.73
N SER A 207 5.40 -17.42 -17.04
CA SER A 207 6.02 -16.51 -18.03
C SER A 207 5.36 -15.14 -17.95
N GLY A 208 6.17 -14.07 -17.87
CA GLY A 208 5.64 -12.71 -17.75
C GLY A 208 5.16 -12.32 -16.33
N LYS A 209 5.63 -12.99 -15.28
CA LYS A 209 5.30 -12.65 -13.88
C LYS A 209 5.46 -11.16 -13.56
N LYS A 210 6.50 -10.52 -14.09
CA LYS A 210 6.73 -9.08 -13.94
C LYS A 210 5.59 -8.24 -14.53
N GLU A 211 5.15 -8.59 -15.73
CA GLU A 211 4.04 -7.92 -16.42
C GLU A 211 2.70 -8.13 -15.67
N LEU A 212 2.51 -9.30 -15.06
CA LEU A 212 1.34 -9.56 -14.20
C LEU A 212 1.36 -8.68 -12.95
N ILE A 213 2.51 -8.53 -12.29
CA ILE A 213 2.67 -7.65 -11.13
C ILE A 213 2.39 -6.19 -11.52
N GLU A 214 2.87 -5.72 -12.67
CA GLU A 214 2.57 -4.39 -13.22
C GLU A 214 1.08 -4.20 -13.44
N ASN A 215 0.42 -5.17 -14.05
CA ASN A 215 -1.02 -5.13 -14.26
C ASN A 215 -1.81 -5.09 -12.94
N ILE A 216 -1.39 -5.84 -11.91
CA ILE A 216 -2.01 -5.78 -10.59
C ILE A 216 -1.79 -4.40 -9.96
N ALA A 217 -0.58 -3.84 -10.05
CA ALA A 217 -0.28 -2.51 -9.51
C ALA A 217 -1.17 -1.43 -10.12
N GLU A 218 -1.33 -1.40 -11.44
CA GLU A 218 -2.19 -0.45 -12.15
C GLU A 218 -3.67 -0.59 -11.73
N ASN A 219 -4.17 -1.82 -11.58
CA ASN A 219 -5.57 -2.07 -11.23
C ASN A 219 -5.89 -1.90 -9.74
N THR A 220 -4.88 -1.80 -8.87
CA THR A 220 -5.04 -1.64 -7.42
C THR A 220 -4.49 -0.32 -6.90
N HIS A 221 -3.99 0.54 -7.78
CA HIS A 221 -3.43 1.83 -7.38
C HIS A 221 -4.49 2.77 -6.81
N ILE A 222 -4.12 3.44 -5.72
CA ILE A 222 -4.89 4.53 -5.12
C ILE A 222 -4.02 5.77 -5.03
N ASP A 223 -4.42 6.82 -5.76
CA ASP A 223 -3.84 8.15 -5.59
C ASP A 223 -4.55 8.89 -4.45
N LEU A 224 -3.88 8.96 -3.30
CA LEU A 224 -4.41 9.66 -2.13
C LEU A 224 -4.61 11.15 -2.35
N ASN A 225 -3.80 11.78 -3.22
CA ASN A 225 -3.89 13.22 -3.47
C ASN A 225 -5.20 13.57 -4.20
N ASN A 226 -5.62 12.73 -5.14
CA ASN A 226 -6.88 12.92 -5.88
C ASN A 226 -8.09 12.52 -5.02
N ASN A 227 -7.99 11.47 -4.22
CA ASN A 227 -9.10 11.04 -3.34
C ASN A 227 -9.37 12.00 -2.18
N LEU A 228 -8.36 12.71 -1.69
CA LEU A 228 -8.53 13.76 -0.67
C LEU A 228 -9.19 15.01 -1.24
N LYS A 229 -8.91 15.40 -2.50
CA LYS A 229 -9.57 16.51 -3.18
C LYS A 229 -11.07 16.25 -3.33
N ASN A 230 -11.46 15.11 -3.84
CA ASN A 230 -12.87 14.75 -4.05
C ASN A 230 -13.70 14.69 -2.76
N LYS A 231 -13.10 14.43 -1.60
CA LYS A 231 -13.77 14.49 -0.29
C LYS A 231 -13.89 15.91 0.28
N ILE A 232 -13.03 16.82 -0.14
CA ILE A 232 -13.09 18.24 0.26
C ILE A 232 -14.17 18.95 -0.53
N ASP A 233 -14.28 18.67 -1.83
CA ASP A 233 -15.31 19.27 -2.69
C ASP A 233 -16.73 18.84 -2.31
N LEU A 234 -16.92 17.59 -1.84
CA LEU A 234 -18.21 17.08 -1.33
C LEU A 234 -18.65 17.66 0.03
N LYS A 235 -17.80 18.40 0.74
CA LYS A 235 -18.13 19.05 2.03
C LYS A 235 -18.38 20.56 1.92
N ILE A 236 -18.21 21.13 0.73
CA ILE A 236 -18.43 22.56 0.48
C ILE A 236 -19.86 22.83 0.00
N ASP A 237 -20.58 21.78 -0.45
CA ASP A 237 -21.94 21.89 -0.99
C ASP A 237 -23.05 21.44 -0.02
N ASN A 238 -22.81 21.44 1.31
CA ASN A 238 -23.84 21.19 2.34
C ASN A 238 -23.79 22.24 3.46
#